data_46d0cf70c58f2772bfe6e507c784066f
#
_entry.id   46d0cf70c58f2772bfe6e507c784066f
#
_cell.length_a   1.000
_cell.length_b   1.000
_cell.length_c   1.000
_cell.angle_alpha   90.00
_cell.angle_beta   90.00
_cell.angle_gamma   90.00
#
_symmetry.space_group_name_H-M   'P 1'
#
loop_
_entity.id
_entity.type
_entity.pdbx_description
1 polymer ?
#
loop_
_entity_poly.entity_id
_entity_poly.type
_entity_poly.pdbx_seq_one_letter_code
_entity_poly.pdbx_strand_id
1 'polypeptide(L)'
;MAADVKFTVKEAVNNQYLTPVSVSEELQQEFIKKSRSASWKLLPVSIIVSAVVSVILFLLVYFLRFFVISFLGIMCIAFPIFAVYNIFATAKAIKNQDYEFFSGEVVGKTDNGNYKVRGLEDLAIPAFIGKKDYDPGERVIVARLNDELNLISE
;
A
#
# COMPACT_ATOMS: atom_id res chain seq x y z
N MET A 1 -4.75 -12.70 10.33
CA MET A 1 -5.93 -11.84 10.15
C MET A 1 -5.38 -10.50 9.71
N ALA A 2 -5.67 -10.04 8.49
CA ALA A 2 -5.32 -8.66 8.11
C ALA A 2 -6.16 -7.73 9.01
N ALA A 3 -5.51 -6.82 9.73
CA ALA A 3 -6.21 -5.82 10.52
C ALA A 3 -7.07 -4.98 9.56
N ASP A 4 -8.32 -4.78 9.93
CA ASP A 4 -9.20 -3.87 9.19
C ASP A 4 -8.66 -2.44 9.42
N VAL A 5 -7.98 -1.91 8.41
CA VAL A 5 -7.31 -0.61 8.47
C VAL A 5 -8.28 0.50 8.88
N LYS A 6 -9.50 0.48 8.33
CA LYS A 6 -10.53 1.48 8.68
C LYS A 6 -10.93 1.39 10.15
N PHE A 7 -11.05 0.19 10.68
CA PHE A 7 -11.38 -0.01 12.09
C PHE A 7 -10.24 0.46 13.00
N THR A 8 -9.00 0.07 12.69
CA THR A 8 -7.82 0.45 13.47
C THR A 8 -7.59 1.97 13.47
N VAL A 9 -7.74 2.63 12.32
CA VAL A 9 -7.66 4.10 12.23
C VAL A 9 -8.75 4.78 13.06
N LYS A 10 -9.98 4.27 13.00
CA LYS A 10 -11.11 4.80 13.78
C LYS A 10 -10.88 4.68 15.29
N GLU A 11 -10.32 3.57 15.73
CA GLU A 11 -9.94 3.33 17.12
C GLU A 11 -8.81 4.28 17.55
N ALA A 12 -7.77 4.47 16.73
CA ALA A 12 -6.68 5.40 17.00
C ALA A 12 -7.16 6.86 17.08
N VAL A 13 -8.14 7.26 16.27
CA VAL A 13 -8.78 8.58 16.35
C VAL A 13 -9.58 8.71 17.64
N ASN A 14 -10.37 7.71 18.01
CA ASN A 14 -11.17 7.72 19.25
C ASN A 14 -10.28 7.80 20.50
N ASN A 15 -9.11 7.17 20.47
CA ASN A 15 -8.12 7.20 21.53
C ASN A 15 -7.23 8.45 21.50
N GLN A 16 -7.49 9.41 20.61
CA GLN A 16 -6.73 10.65 20.44
C GLN A 16 -5.26 10.48 20.03
N TYR A 17 -4.87 9.30 19.51
CA TYR A 17 -3.54 9.08 18.94
C TYR A 17 -3.41 9.70 17.54
N LEU A 18 -4.50 9.75 16.79
CA LEU A 18 -4.59 10.40 15.51
C LEU A 18 -5.60 11.55 15.56
N THR A 19 -5.23 12.67 14.98
CA THR A 19 -6.11 13.85 14.87
C THR A 19 -6.42 14.12 13.41
N PRO A 20 -7.70 14.13 12.97
CA PRO A 20 -8.04 14.50 11.61
C PRO A 20 -7.52 15.91 11.28
N VAL A 21 -6.87 16.06 10.13
CA VAL A 21 -6.33 17.34 9.66
C VAL A 21 -6.73 17.60 8.22
N SER A 22 -6.95 18.87 7.90
CA SER A 22 -7.04 19.32 6.51
C SER A 22 -5.65 19.65 6.00
N VAL A 23 -5.31 19.10 4.86
CA VAL A 23 -4.05 19.39 4.15
C VAL A 23 -4.29 20.41 3.05
N SER A 24 -3.24 21.03 2.54
CA SER A 24 -3.34 21.93 1.40
C SER A 24 -3.88 21.21 0.15
N GLU A 25 -4.57 21.94 -0.72
CA GLU A 25 -5.09 21.36 -1.98
C GLU A 25 -3.96 20.81 -2.85
N GLU A 26 -2.80 21.45 -2.83
CA GLU A 26 -1.62 21.02 -3.57
C GLU A 26 -1.13 19.65 -3.09
N LEU A 27 -0.97 19.47 -1.78
CA LEU A 27 -0.55 18.21 -1.18
C LEU A 27 -1.56 17.09 -1.42
N GLN A 28 -2.85 17.42 -1.33
CA GLN A 28 -3.93 16.48 -1.64
C GLN A 28 -3.89 16.03 -3.11
N GLN A 29 -3.71 16.96 -4.05
CA GLN A 29 -3.61 16.64 -5.47
C GLN A 29 -2.35 15.83 -5.78
N GLU A 30 -1.21 16.17 -5.16
CA GLU A 30 0.03 15.39 -5.29
C GLU A 30 -0.17 13.95 -4.78
N PHE A 31 -0.80 13.79 -3.62
CA PHE A 31 -1.11 12.46 -3.06
C PHE A 31 -1.98 11.64 -4.01
N ILE A 32 -3.07 12.21 -4.53
CA ILE A 32 -3.96 11.55 -5.48
C ILE A 32 -3.22 11.16 -6.76
N LYS A 33 -2.44 12.08 -7.34
CA LYS A 33 -1.65 11.84 -8.56
C LYS A 33 -0.64 10.72 -8.35
N LYS A 34 0.06 10.74 -7.22
CA LYS A 34 1.10 9.76 -6.90
C LYS A 34 0.50 8.38 -6.62
N SER A 35 -0.61 8.30 -5.89
CA SER A 35 -1.34 7.07 -5.62
C SER A 35 -1.85 6.43 -6.92
N ARG A 36 -2.44 7.22 -7.82
CA ARG A 36 -2.84 6.75 -9.14
C ARG A 36 -1.65 6.25 -9.95
N SER A 37 -0.54 6.99 -9.98
CA SER A 37 0.67 6.59 -10.68
C SER A 37 1.28 5.29 -10.11
N ALA A 38 1.28 5.13 -8.78
CA ALA A 38 1.77 3.92 -8.13
C ALA A 38 0.95 2.69 -8.52
N SER A 39 -0.39 2.79 -8.50
CA SER A 39 -1.28 1.70 -8.93
C SER A 39 -1.03 1.28 -10.39
N TRP A 40 -0.84 2.24 -11.30
CA TRP A 40 -0.54 1.94 -12.69
C TRP A 40 0.84 1.30 -12.90
N LYS A 41 1.84 1.63 -12.08
CA LYS A 41 3.19 1.02 -12.15
C LYS A 41 3.20 -0.44 -11.74
N LEU A 42 2.24 -0.89 -10.94
CA LEU A 42 2.12 -2.29 -10.55
C LEU A 42 1.77 -3.20 -11.73
N LEU A 43 1.03 -2.71 -12.73
CA LEU A 43 0.59 -3.52 -13.86
C LEU A 43 1.75 -4.07 -14.70
N PRO A 44 2.68 -3.26 -15.24
CA PRO A 44 3.79 -3.79 -16.02
C PRO A 44 4.70 -4.70 -15.19
N VAL A 45 4.93 -4.37 -13.92
CA VAL A 45 5.74 -5.20 -13.01
C VAL A 45 5.07 -6.57 -12.82
N SER A 46 3.78 -6.62 -12.56
CA SER A 46 3.04 -7.89 -12.38
C SER A 46 3.06 -8.74 -13.63
N ILE A 47 2.96 -8.14 -14.83
CA ILE A 47 3.05 -8.86 -16.12
C ILE A 47 4.44 -9.47 -16.30
N ILE A 48 5.50 -8.68 -16.05
CA ILE A 48 6.88 -9.17 -16.18
C ILE A 48 7.14 -10.33 -15.20
N VAL A 49 6.77 -10.16 -13.94
CA VAL A 49 6.92 -11.21 -12.91
C VAL A 49 6.16 -12.47 -13.32
N SER A 50 4.90 -12.33 -13.76
CA SER A 50 4.09 -13.47 -14.23
C SER A 50 4.74 -14.18 -15.42
N ALA A 51 5.27 -13.43 -16.38
CA ALA A 51 5.94 -14.02 -17.55
C ALA A 51 7.19 -14.79 -17.14
N VAL A 52 8.05 -14.22 -16.30
CA VAL A 52 9.28 -14.89 -15.82
C VAL A 52 8.94 -16.17 -15.06
N VAL A 53 8.00 -16.10 -14.11
CA VAL A 53 7.58 -17.26 -13.32
C VAL A 53 6.95 -18.33 -14.22
N SER A 54 6.14 -17.94 -15.22
CA SER A 54 5.55 -18.89 -16.18
C SER A 54 6.61 -19.63 -16.99
N VAL A 55 7.66 -18.95 -17.45
CA VAL A 55 8.78 -19.58 -18.16
C VAL A 55 9.50 -20.57 -17.26
N ILE A 56 9.80 -20.20 -16.01
CA ILE A 56 10.45 -21.09 -15.05
C ILE A 56 9.59 -22.33 -14.80
N LEU A 57 8.29 -22.16 -14.56
CA LEU A 57 7.37 -23.28 -14.34
C LEU A 57 7.26 -24.19 -15.56
N PHE A 58 7.22 -23.61 -16.77
CA PHE A 58 7.22 -24.38 -18.02
C PHE A 58 8.47 -25.24 -18.15
N LEU A 59 9.65 -24.68 -17.88
CA LEU A 59 10.90 -25.43 -17.90
C LEU A 59 10.92 -26.55 -16.86
N LEU A 60 10.43 -26.30 -15.65
CA LEU A 60 10.34 -27.32 -14.60
C LEU A 60 9.39 -28.46 -14.99
N VAL A 61 8.23 -28.14 -15.56
CA VAL A 61 7.29 -29.17 -16.06
C VAL A 61 7.94 -30.00 -17.18
N TYR A 62 8.64 -29.34 -18.10
CA TYR A 62 9.30 -30.00 -19.24
C TYR A 62 10.41 -30.95 -18.80
N PHE A 63 11.29 -30.50 -17.87
CA PHE A 63 12.44 -31.30 -17.43
C PHE A 63 12.07 -32.33 -16.37
N LEU A 64 11.21 -32.02 -15.43
CA LEU A 64 10.89 -32.88 -14.28
C LEU A 64 9.63 -33.71 -14.49
N ARG A 65 8.85 -33.46 -15.55
CA ARG A 65 7.57 -34.15 -15.85
C ARG A 65 6.56 -34.11 -14.69
N PHE A 66 6.66 -33.13 -13.78
CA PHE A 66 5.76 -32.95 -12.65
C PHE A 66 4.54 -32.12 -13.07
N PHE A 67 3.46 -32.75 -13.47
CA PHE A 67 2.21 -32.09 -13.87
C PHE A 67 1.59 -31.26 -12.75
N VAL A 68 1.82 -31.60 -11.48
CA VAL A 68 1.31 -30.84 -10.32
C VAL A 68 1.79 -29.38 -10.33
N ILE A 69 2.96 -29.11 -10.89
CA ILE A 69 3.52 -27.77 -11.04
C ILE A 69 2.66 -26.88 -11.98
N SER A 70 1.92 -27.50 -12.90
CA SER A 70 1.02 -26.76 -13.81
C SER A 70 -0.08 -25.99 -13.06
N PHE A 71 -0.49 -26.46 -11.88
CA PHE A 71 -1.43 -25.73 -11.02
C PHE A 71 -0.86 -24.38 -10.51
N LEU A 72 0.46 -24.30 -10.31
CA LEU A 72 1.12 -23.05 -9.94
C LEU A 72 1.08 -22.02 -11.08
N GLY A 73 0.94 -22.45 -12.33
CA GLY A 73 0.76 -21.58 -13.48
C GLY A 73 -0.54 -20.72 -13.39
N ILE A 74 -1.56 -21.25 -12.77
CA ILE A 74 -2.81 -20.50 -12.54
C ILE A 74 -2.56 -19.30 -11.63
N MET A 75 -1.71 -19.43 -10.63
CA MET A 75 -1.35 -18.35 -9.73
C MET A 75 -0.61 -17.21 -10.44
N CYS A 76 0.13 -17.50 -11.51
CA CYS A 76 0.79 -16.47 -12.31
C CYS A 76 -0.20 -15.50 -12.97
N ILE A 77 -1.40 -15.96 -13.30
CA ILE A 77 -2.47 -15.13 -13.87
C ILE A 77 -3.10 -14.23 -12.80
N ALA A 78 -3.06 -14.65 -11.54
CA ALA A 78 -3.63 -13.89 -10.44
C ALA A 78 -2.92 -12.54 -10.21
N PHE A 79 -1.61 -12.45 -10.44
CA PHE A 79 -0.85 -11.21 -10.24
C PHE A 79 -1.32 -10.04 -11.14
N PRO A 80 -1.43 -10.20 -12.48
CA PRO A 80 -1.99 -9.14 -13.33
C PRO A 80 -3.44 -8.81 -12.99
N ILE A 81 -4.26 -9.79 -12.65
CA ILE A 81 -5.66 -9.56 -12.24
C ILE A 81 -5.70 -8.70 -10.98
N PHE A 82 -4.86 -9.02 -9.99
CA PHE A 82 -4.77 -8.23 -8.76
C PHE A 82 -4.29 -6.80 -9.02
N ALA A 83 -3.32 -6.61 -9.93
CA ALA A 83 -2.86 -5.28 -10.31
C ALA A 83 -3.98 -4.46 -10.98
N VAL A 84 -4.75 -5.06 -11.87
CA VAL A 84 -5.92 -4.43 -12.49
C VAL A 84 -6.97 -4.08 -11.44
N TYR A 85 -7.27 -4.99 -10.52
CA TYR A 85 -8.18 -4.74 -9.41
C TYR A 85 -7.75 -3.54 -8.57
N ASN A 86 -6.45 -3.43 -8.22
CA ASN A 86 -5.91 -2.31 -7.47
C ASN A 86 -6.06 -0.97 -8.21
N ILE A 87 -5.87 -0.95 -9.53
CA ILE A 87 -6.09 0.26 -10.34
C ILE A 87 -7.54 0.73 -10.22
N PHE A 88 -8.50 -0.19 -10.37
CA PHE A 88 -9.92 0.13 -10.26
C PHE A 88 -10.32 0.53 -8.83
N ALA A 89 -9.81 -0.17 -7.82
CA ALA A 89 -10.05 0.15 -6.42
C ALA A 89 -9.55 1.55 -6.06
N THR A 90 -8.31 1.88 -6.44
CA THR A 90 -7.73 3.21 -6.25
C THR A 90 -8.53 4.29 -6.98
N ALA A 91 -8.88 4.07 -8.25
CA ALA A 91 -9.67 5.01 -9.02
C ALA A 91 -11.06 5.26 -8.42
N LYS A 92 -11.71 4.19 -7.93
CA LYS A 92 -13.00 4.25 -7.24
C LYS A 92 -12.91 5.00 -5.92
N ALA A 93 -11.88 4.72 -5.11
CA ALA A 93 -11.66 5.41 -3.84
C ALA A 93 -11.44 6.92 -4.04
N ILE A 94 -10.63 7.29 -5.02
CA ILE A 94 -10.41 8.71 -5.38
C ILE A 94 -11.72 9.37 -5.83
N LYS A 95 -12.49 8.71 -6.71
CA LYS A 95 -13.78 9.23 -7.20
C LYS A 95 -14.81 9.41 -6.08
N ASN A 96 -14.83 8.50 -5.12
CA ASN A 96 -15.75 8.52 -3.99
C ASN A 96 -15.23 9.38 -2.83
N GLN A 97 -14.06 10.03 -2.97
CA GLN A 97 -13.39 10.78 -1.90
C GLN A 97 -13.16 9.95 -0.63
N ASP A 98 -12.91 8.63 -0.79
CA ASP A 98 -12.58 7.72 0.32
C ASP A 98 -11.09 7.83 0.67
N TYR A 99 -10.68 9.05 1.03
CA TYR A 99 -9.35 9.36 1.55
C TYR A 99 -9.46 10.35 2.70
N GLU A 100 -8.59 10.21 3.67
CA GLU A 100 -8.56 11.04 4.88
C GLU A 100 -7.11 11.28 5.28
N PHE A 101 -6.91 12.39 5.99
CA PHE A 101 -5.60 12.79 6.49
C PHE A 101 -5.65 12.96 8.00
N PHE A 102 -4.63 12.45 8.68
CA PHE A 102 -4.53 12.49 10.13
C PHE A 102 -3.13 12.96 10.52
N SER A 103 -3.02 13.76 11.55
CA SER A 103 -1.75 14.02 12.23
C SER A 103 -1.49 12.92 13.25
N GLY A 104 -0.31 12.33 13.23
CA GLY A 104 0.14 11.31 14.15
C GLY A 104 1.60 11.51 14.54
N GLU A 105 2.12 10.67 15.44
CA GLU A 105 3.49 10.70 15.93
C GLU A 105 4.20 9.39 15.56
N VAL A 106 5.38 9.48 14.97
CA VAL A 106 6.23 8.31 14.68
C VAL A 106 6.75 7.73 15.99
N VAL A 107 6.57 6.43 16.18
CA VAL A 107 7.08 5.70 17.36
C VAL A 107 8.38 4.97 17.03
N GLY A 108 8.56 4.55 15.78
CA GLY A 108 9.73 3.83 15.36
C GLY A 108 9.71 3.44 13.89
N LYS A 109 10.78 2.75 13.48
CA LYS A 109 10.99 2.26 12.12
C LYS A 109 11.09 0.73 12.15
N THR A 110 10.54 0.08 11.13
CA THR A 110 10.68 -1.37 10.95
C THR A 110 11.96 -1.69 10.17
N ASP A 111 12.43 -2.94 10.24
CA ASP A 111 13.61 -3.43 9.49
C ASP A 111 13.46 -3.24 7.98
N ASN A 112 12.22 -3.23 7.47
CA ASN A 112 11.90 -3.02 6.05
C ASN A 112 11.82 -1.53 5.65
N GLY A 113 12.20 -0.61 6.55
CA GLY A 113 12.21 0.84 6.26
C GLY A 113 10.84 1.53 6.34
N ASN A 114 9.79 0.82 6.76
CA ASN A 114 8.48 1.40 7.04
C ASN A 114 8.43 1.95 8.47
N TYR A 115 7.42 2.75 8.77
CA TYR A 115 7.27 3.44 10.04
C TYR A 115 6.11 2.89 10.84
N LYS A 116 6.24 2.97 12.16
CA LYS A 116 5.18 2.73 13.12
C LYS A 116 4.71 4.08 13.65
N VAL A 117 3.41 4.28 13.66
CA VAL A 117 2.76 5.49 14.18
C VAL A 117 2.00 5.12 15.45
N ARG A 118 1.98 6.01 16.43
CA ARG A 118 1.29 5.81 17.71
C ARG A 118 -0.19 5.49 17.46
N GLY A 119 -0.68 4.40 18.06
CA GLY A 119 -2.03 3.88 17.86
C GLY A 119 -2.22 3.04 16.59
N LEU A 120 -1.16 2.88 15.76
CA LEU A 120 -1.12 2.06 14.55
C LEU A 120 0.13 1.18 14.52
N GLU A 121 0.64 0.77 15.70
CA GLU A 121 1.93 0.07 15.84
C GLU A 121 1.96 -1.29 15.13
N ASP A 122 0.80 -1.91 14.94
CA ASP A 122 0.65 -3.19 14.22
C ASP A 122 0.71 -3.02 12.70
N LEU A 123 0.65 -1.79 12.21
CA LEU A 123 0.68 -1.47 10.78
C LEU A 123 2.03 -0.86 10.41
N ALA A 124 2.64 -1.38 9.35
CA ALA A 124 3.88 -0.86 8.77
C ALA A 124 3.54 0.15 7.67
N ILE A 125 3.75 1.44 7.93
CA ILE A 125 3.31 2.53 7.06
C ILE A 125 4.51 3.07 6.27
N PRO A 126 4.50 3.01 4.93
CA PRO A 126 5.59 3.51 4.10
C PRO A 126 5.59 5.05 4.02
N ALA A 127 6.80 5.64 3.94
CA ALA A 127 6.95 7.04 3.56
C ALA A 127 6.64 7.20 2.06
N PHE A 128 5.73 8.11 1.72
CA PHE A 128 5.19 8.21 0.37
C PHE A 128 5.50 9.55 -0.31
N ILE A 129 5.29 10.68 0.37
CA ILE A 129 5.53 12.02 -0.15
C ILE A 129 6.40 12.80 0.83
N GLY A 130 7.31 13.61 0.29
CA GLY A 130 8.18 14.50 1.05
C GLY A 130 9.36 13.77 1.69
N LYS A 131 9.57 13.94 2.97
CA LYS A 131 10.70 13.39 3.74
C LYS A 131 10.67 11.86 3.71
N LYS A 132 11.83 11.25 3.56
CA LYS A 132 11.97 9.78 3.52
C LYS A 132 12.46 9.18 4.83
N ASP A 133 12.92 10.00 5.74
CA ASP A 133 13.45 9.55 7.01
C ASP A 133 12.86 10.39 8.15
N TYR A 134 12.20 9.72 9.09
CA TYR A 134 11.53 10.32 10.23
C TYR A 134 12.11 9.76 11.52
N ASP A 135 12.30 10.62 12.49
CA ASP A 135 12.78 10.25 13.81
C ASP A 135 11.60 9.90 14.75
N PRO A 136 11.81 9.02 15.75
CA PRO A 136 10.81 8.76 16.78
C PRO A 136 10.44 10.07 17.51
N GLY A 137 9.13 10.31 17.70
CA GLY A 137 8.60 11.54 18.28
C GLY A 137 8.27 12.62 17.25
N GLU A 138 8.65 12.44 15.98
CA GLU A 138 8.32 13.39 14.92
C GLU A 138 6.85 13.33 14.54
N ARG A 139 6.23 14.50 14.34
CA ARG A 139 4.86 14.56 13.82
C ARG A 139 4.84 14.38 12.32
N VAL A 140 3.90 13.55 11.86
CA VAL A 140 3.71 13.19 10.46
C VAL A 140 2.24 13.25 10.09
N ILE A 141 1.98 13.38 8.81
CA ILE A 141 0.63 13.23 8.28
C ILE A 141 0.48 11.79 7.78
N VAL A 142 -0.50 11.09 8.32
CA VAL A 142 -0.93 9.77 7.87
C VAL A 142 -2.07 9.95 6.89
N ALA A 143 -1.83 9.63 5.63
CA ALA A 143 -2.85 9.64 4.59
C ALA A 143 -3.45 8.23 4.44
N ARG A 144 -4.77 8.13 4.57
CA ARG A 144 -5.52 6.92 4.25
C ARG A 144 -6.17 7.06 2.88
N LEU A 145 -6.02 6.06 2.05
CA LEU A 145 -6.76 5.91 0.81
C LEU A 145 -7.32 4.50 0.75
N ASN A 146 -8.64 4.36 0.83
CA ASN A 146 -9.32 3.07 1.01
C ASN A 146 -8.75 2.33 2.24
N ASP A 147 -8.06 1.20 2.05
CA ASP A 147 -7.45 0.40 3.11
C ASP A 147 -5.91 0.52 3.15
N GLU A 148 -5.34 1.50 2.45
CA GLU A 148 -3.90 1.76 2.43
C GLU A 148 -3.57 2.99 3.26
N LEU A 149 -2.47 2.89 4.04
CA LEU A 149 -1.90 3.99 4.81
C LEU A 149 -0.55 4.40 4.26
N ASN A 150 -0.31 5.69 4.22
CA ASN A 150 0.93 6.28 3.72
C ASN A 150 1.34 7.46 4.58
N LEU A 151 2.64 7.63 4.85
CA LEU A 151 3.16 8.84 5.48
C LEU A 151 3.43 9.89 4.42
N ILE A 152 3.01 11.11 4.71
CA ILE A 152 3.28 12.28 3.90
C ILE A 152 3.83 13.40 4.79
N SER A 153 4.74 14.20 4.25
CA SER A 153 5.18 15.45 4.89
C SER A 153 4.90 16.62 3.96
N GLU A 154 4.62 17.74 4.56
CA GLU A 154 4.61 19.02 3.87
C GLU A 154 5.99 19.38 3.36
#